data_952adb4f1c56791347b58b0ef6ddc660
#
_entry.id   952adb4f1c56791347b58b0ef6ddc660
#
_cell.length_a   1.000
_cell.length_b   1.000
_cell.length_c   1.000
_cell.angle_alpha   90.00
_cell.angle_beta   90.00
_cell.angle_gamma   90.00
#
_symmetry.space_group_name_H-M   'P 1'
#
loop_
_entity.id
_entity.type
_entity.pdbx_description
1 polymer ?
#
loop_
_entity_poly.entity_id
_entity_poly.type
_entity_poly.pdbx_seq_one_letter_code
_entity_poly.pdbx_strand_id
1 'polypeptide(L)'
;MPIDLEAEYNNRARVPEHPEILAQLDIDAAAYRAASPRAELGLAYGPSERQVVDLFAAETGTAPNPLAMFIHGGYWRTNHWSSYSHMAASLNKHGIDVAIDGYDLCPQVTIAGIIDQMRAAVLFLWRQRKQRMMVFGHSAGGHLTACMVATDWKKLAPEAPADLVPCGYAISGVFDLTPLVKVSMNQELRLGDDEAKKVSPLFWPLPLGRVLDAVVGGAESDEFRWQSRVVADGWRKGHVQTRYEEIPGANHFTVVKPLSDPGSAMVTRLTQLAQGVAQNQ
;
A
#
# COMPACT_ATOMS: atom_id res chain seq x y z
N MET A 1 -25.92 -3.22 -19.92
CA MET A 1 -25.39 -4.59 -19.91
C MET A 1 -24.82 -4.87 -18.53
N PRO A 2 -24.88 -6.08 -18.00
CA PRO A 2 -24.19 -6.38 -16.76
C PRO A 2 -22.68 -6.14 -16.93
N ILE A 3 -22.02 -5.67 -15.85
CA ILE A 3 -20.58 -5.42 -15.84
C ILE A 3 -19.85 -6.76 -15.95
N ASP A 4 -18.88 -6.86 -16.85
CA ASP A 4 -17.98 -8.01 -16.92
C ASP A 4 -16.87 -7.84 -15.90
N LEU A 5 -17.11 -8.37 -14.69
CA LEU A 5 -16.16 -8.25 -13.58
C LEU A 5 -14.80 -8.90 -13.87
N GLU A 6 -14.78 -10.00 -14.66
CA GLU A 6 -13.50 -10.61 -15.04
C GLU A 6 -12.65 -9.64 -15.88
N ALA A 7 -13.26 -9.01 -16.90
CA ALA A 7 -12.57 -8.03 -17.72
C ALA A 7 -12.15 -6.78 -16.93
N GLU A 8 -12.96 -6.36 -15.96
CA GLU A 8 -12.69 -5.18 -15.15
C GLU A 8 -11.53 -5.39 -14.15
N TYR A 9 -11.44 -6.58 -13.54
CA TYR A 9 -10.41 -6.85 -12.53
C TYR A 9 -9.17 -7.59 -13.07
N ASN A 10 -9.18 -8.05 -14.34
CA ASN A 10 -8.02 -8.71 -14.96
C ASN A 10 -7.04 -7.71 -15.58
N ASN A 11 -6.31 -6.99 -14.74
CA ASN A 11 -5.35 -5.96 -15.18
C ASN A 11 -4.27 -6.50 -16.12
N ARG A 12 -3.87 -7.78 -15.99
CA ARG A 12 -2.87 -8.38 -16.88
C ARG A 12 -3.39 -8.54 -18.30
N ALA A 13 -4.65 -8.91 -18.47
CA ALA A 13 -5.27 -8.99 -19.80
C ALA A 13 -5.48 -7.59 -20.41
N ARG A 14 -5.73 -6.57 -19.59
CA ARG A 14 -5.91 -5.18 -20.04
C ARG A 14 -4.60 -4.51 -20.48
N VAL A 15 -3.47 -4.95 -19.97
CA VAL A 15 -2.15 -4.38 -20.23
C VAL A 15 -1.21 -5.50 -20.71
N PRO A 16 -1.23 -5.84 -22.01
CA PRO A 16 -0.42 -6.95 -22.55
C PRO A 16 1.08 -6.81 -22.31
N GLU A 17 1.58 -5.57 -22.24
CA GLU A 17 2.98 -5.24 -21.96
C GLU A 17 3.38 -5.36 -20.48
N HIS A 18 2.48 -5.80 -19.60
CA HIS A 18 2.77 -5.93 -18.16
C HIS A 18 4.01 -6.81 -17.85
N PRO A 19 4.35 -7.87 -18.60
CA PRO A 19 5.54 -8.68 -18.27
C PRO A 19 6.83 -7.86 -18.38
N GLU A 20 6.94 -7.00 -19.40
CA GLU A 20 8.10 -6.12 -19.60
C GLU A 20 8.20 -5.07 -18.48
N ILE A 21 7.05 -4.50 -18.10
CA ILE A 21 6.99 -3.53 -16.99
C ILE A 21 7.44 -4.18 -15.68
N LEU A 22 6.95 -5.39 -15.38
CA LEU A 22 7.33 -6.11 -14.16
C LEU A 22 8.81 -6.52 -14.17
N ALA A 23 9.34 -6.95 -15.31
CA ALA A 23 10.77 -7.25 -15.44
C ALA A 23 11.65 -6.01 -15.19
N GLN A 24 11.20 -4.82 -15.65
CA GLN A 24 11.92 -3.57 -15.39
C GLN A 24 11.90 -3.21 -13.90
N LEU A 25 10.78 -3.44 -13.18
CA LEU A 25 10.74 -3.24 -11.73
C LEU A 25 11.78 -4.09 -11.00
N ASP A 26 11.96 -5.35 -11.40
CA ASP A 26 12.98 -6.24 -10.81
C ASP A 26 14.40 -5.71 -11.03
N ILE A 27 14.70 -5.21 -12.24
CA ILE A 27 16.00 -4.62 -12.57
C ILE A 27 16.27 -3.37 -11.73
N ASP A 28 15.29 -2.44 -11.69
CA ASP A 28 15.40 -1.19 -10.94
C ASP A 28 15.55 -1.45 -9.43
N ALA A 29 14.79 -2.42 -8.91
CA ALA A 29 14.86 -2.80 -7.51
C ALA A 29 16.21 -3.41 -7.14
N ALA A 30 16.73 -4.31 -7.97
CA ALA A 30 18.06 -4.92 -7.75
C ALA A 30 19.17 -3.87 -7.77
N ALA A 31 19.13 -2.95 -8.74
CA ALA A 31 20.08 -1.86 -8.84
C ALA A 31 20.03 -0.94 -7.61
N TYR A 32 18.82 -0.58 -7.15
CA TYR A 32 18.64 0.27 -5.98
C TYR A 32 19.15 -0.41 -4.69
N ARG A 33 18.84 -1.70 -4.49
CA ARG A 33 19.34 -2.49 -3.35
C ARG A 33 20.87 -2.52 -3.32
N ALA A 34 21.50 -2.74 -4.46
CA ALA A 34 22.97 -2.77 -4.57
C ALA A 34 23.60 -1.39 -4.28
N ALA A 35 22.91 -0.32 -4.61
CA ALA A 35 23.36 1.06 -4.38
C ALA A 35 23.03 1.61 -2.98
N SER A 36 22.37 0.83 -2.11
CA SER A 36 21.89 1.26 -0.80
C SER A 36 22.67 0.61 0.37
N PRO A 37 23.90 1.01 0.65
CA PRO A 37 24.77 0.32 1.62
C PRO A 37 24.29 0.46 3.07
N ARG A 38 23.36 1.38 3.35
CA ARG A 38 22.75 1.58 4.68
C ARG A 38 21.39 0.92 4.82
N ALA A 39 20.98 0.09 3.86
CA ALA A 39 19.74 -0.63 3.96
C ALA A 39 19.87 -1.78 4.97
N GLU A 40 18.87 -1.92 5.82
CA GLU A 40 18.70 -3.06 6.72
C GLU A 40 17.71 -4.02 6.06
N LEU A 41 18.19 -5.13 5.52
CA LEU A 41 17.38 -6.04 4.72
C LEU A 41 16.97 -7.27 5.52
N GLY A 42 15.73 -7.76 5.28
CA GLY A 42 15.25 -9.01 5.86
C GLY A 42 14.99 -8.93 7.37
N LEU A 43 14.60 -7.78 7.90
CA LEU A 43 14.23 -7.64 9.32
C LEU A 43 12.94 -8.41 9.59
N ALA A 44 13.04 -9.56 10.28
CA ALA A 44 11.89 -10.43 10.55
C ALA A 44 10.92 -9.80 11.55
N TYR A 45 9.66 -9.65 11.16
CA TYR A 45 8.57 -9.22 12.04
C TYR A 45 7.62 -10.36 12.42
N GLY A 46 7.79 -11.51 11.82
CA GLY A 46 6.99 -12.72 12.06
C GLY A 46 7.74 -13.99 11.70
N PRO A 47 7.09 -15.17 11.83
CA PRO A 47 7.76 -16.47 11.73
C PRO A 47 8.02 -16.98 10.31
N SER A 48 7.35 -16.45 9.28
CA SER A 48 7.55 -16.92 7.90
C SER A 48 8.68 -16.17 7.21
N GLU A 49 9.24 -16.79 6.17
CA GLU A 49 10.29 -16.19 5.35
C GLU A 49 9.85 -14.90 4.64
N ARG A 50 8.54 -14.73 4.45
CA ARG A 50 7.99 -13.54 3.80
C ARG A 50 7.59 -12.44 4.80
N GLN A 51 7.53 -12.74 6.09
CA GLN A 51 7.22 -11.75 7.13
C GLN A 51 8.47 -10.97 7.53
N VAL A 52 8.97 -10.20 6.59
CA VAL A 52 10.17 -9.38 6.72
C VAL A 52 9.94 -7.95 6.23
N VAL A 53 10.78 -7.06 6.70
CA VAL A 53 10.84 -5.66 6.27
C VAL A 53 12.26 -5.36 5.80
N ASP A 54 12.38 -4.72 4.64
CA ASP A 54 13.61 -4.07 4.19
C ASP A 54 13.52 -2.58 4.47
N LEU A 55 14.43 -2.05 5.27
CA LEU A 55 14.42 -0.64 5.67
C LEU A 55 15.53 0.12 4.94
N PHE A 56 15.14 1.10 4.16
CA PHE A 56 16.03 1.98 3.40
C PHE A 56 16.13 3.34 4.09
N ALA A 57 17.30 3.65 4.61
CA ALA A 57 17.55 4.92 5.30
C ALA A 57 17.58 6.09 4.32
N ALA A 58 17.07 7.22 4.76
CA ALA A 58 17.10 8.47 4.01
C ALA A 58 18.54 8.88 3.63
N GLU A 59 18.69 9.44 2.44
CA GLU A 59 20.00 9.94 1.98
C GLU A 59 20.39 11.25 2.66
N THR A 60 19.37 12.05 3.03
CA THR A 60 19.53 13.38 3.64
C THR A 60 18.69 13.47 4.92
N GLY A 61 18.95 14.49 5.73
CA GLY A 61 18.23 14.74 6.98
C GLY A 61 19.03 14.37 8.22
N THR A 62 18.50 14.75 9.37
CA THR A 62 19.05 14.41 10.70
C THR A 62 18.07 13.46 11.39
N ALA A 63 18.53 12.31 11.83
CA ALA A 63 17.71 11.35 12.56
C ALA A 63 17.09 11.96 13.84
N PRO A 64 15.84 11.58 14.20
CA PRO A 64 15.00 10.61 13.53
C PRO A 64 14.29 11.19 12.29
N ASN A 65 14.49 10.56 11.13
CA ASN A 65 13.79 10.93 9.91
C ASN A 65 12.31 10.48 9.97
N PRO A 66 11.39 11.16 9.24
CA PRO A 66 10.05 10.63 9.02
C PRO A 66 10.09 9.19 8.48
N LEU A 67 9.13 8.36 8.90
CA LEU A 67 9.04 6.97 8.47
C LEU A 67 7.84 6.76 7.55
N ALA A 68 8.06 6.11 6.41
CA ALA A 68 7.04 5.63 5.51
C ALA A 68 7.17 4.12 5.30
N MET A 69 6.05 3.44 5.04
CA MET A 69 6.02 2.00 4.72
C MET A 69 5.29 1.78 3.41
N PHE A 70 5.95 1.11 2.46
CA PHE A 70 5.37 0.73 1.17
C PHE A 70 4.88 -0.71 1.18
N ILE A 71 3.65 -0.94 0.72
CA ILE A 71 3.04 -2.25 0.59
C ILE A 71 2.85 -2.59 -0.89
N HIS A 72 3.41 -3.72 -1.32
CA HIS A 72 3.35 -4.14 -2.71
C HIS A 72 1.98 -4.70 -3.11
N GLY A 73 1.70 -4.69 -4.43
CA GLY A 73 0.53 -5.29 -5.03
C GLY A 73 0.71 -6.77 -5.41
N GLY A 74 -0.21 -7.28 -6.24
CA GLY A 74 -0.18 -8.64 -6.75
C GLY A 74 -1.40 -9.48 -6.33
N TYR A 75 -2.53 -8.84 -6.10
CA TYR A 75 -3.78 -9.50 -5.69
C TYR A 75 -3.61 -10.46 -4.50
N TRP A 76 -2.75 -10.09 -3.51
CA TRP A 76 -2.47 -10.89 -2.31
C TRP A 76 -1.96 -12.32 -2.60
N ARG A 77 -1.60 -12.66 -3.86
CA ARG A 77 -1.25 -14.01 -4.31
C ARG A 77 0.02 -14.09 -5.16
N THR A 78 0.60 -12.96 -5.52
CA THR A 78 1.83 -12.90 -6.35
C THR A 78 2.75 -11.77 -5.91
N ASN A 79 3.91 -11.70 -6.55
CA ASN A 79 4.97 -10.73 -6.37
C ASN A 79 5.84 -10.99 -5.12
N HIS A 80 6.92 -10.26 -5.07
CA HIS A 80 7.88 -10.31 -3.99
C HIS A 80 8.24 -8.87 -3.59
N TRP A 81 8.35 -8.59 -2.31
CA TRP A 81 8.61 -7.23 -1.83
C TRP A 81 9.92 -6.65 -2.37
N SER A 82 10.96 -7.49 -2.53
CA SER A 82 12.26 -7.03 -3.03
C SER A 82 12.21 -6.41 -4.42
N SER A 83 11.23 -6.79 -5.26
CA SER A 83 10.99 -6.22 -6.59
C SER A 83 10.54 -4.75 -6.54
N TYR A 84 10.23 -4.24 -5.34
CA TYR A 84 9.73 -2.88 -5.12
C TYR A 84 10.68 -1.99 -4.32
N SER A 85 11.91 -2.42 -4.07
CA SER A 85 12.88 -1.70 -3.24
C SER A 85 13.14 -0.28 -3.72
N HIS A 86 13.16 -0.06 -5.05
CA HIS A 86 13.36 1.25 -5.67
C HIS A 86 12.21 2.25 -5.43
N MET A 87 11.04 1.81 -4.92
CA MET A 87 9.96 2.71 -4.50
C MET A 87 10.36 3.59 -3.31
N ALA A 88 11.43 3.22 -2.60
CA ALA A 88 12.01 4.04 -1.55
C ALA A 88 12.86 5.20 -2.07
N ALA A 89 13.41 5.09 -3.28
CA ALA A 89 14.49 5.94 -3.77
C ALA A 89 14.19 7.44 -3.70
N SER A 90 13.03 7.85 -4.24
CA SER A 90 12.66 9.26 -4.30
C SER A 90 12.38 9.84 -2.91
N LEU A 91 11.74 9.09 -2.03
CA LEU A 91 11.46 9.52 -0.66
C LEU A 91 12.74 9.60 0.18
N ASN A 92 13.68 8.66 -0.01
CA ASN A 92 14.98 8.72 0.68
C ASN A 92 15.76 10.00 0.32
N LYS A 93 15.68 10.49 -0.93
CA LYS A 93 16.25 11.77 -1.34
C LYS A 93 15.59 12.97 -0.64
N HIS A 94 14.33 12.83 -0.25
CA HIS A 94 13.59 13.84 0.52
C HIS A 94 13.71 13.69 2.04
N GLY A 95 14.65 12.89 2.54
CA GLY A 95 14.92 12.75 3.96
C GLY A 95 13.92 11.85 4.71
N ILE A 96 13.28 10.91 4.04
CA ILE A 96 12.29 10.00 4.61
C ILE A 96 12.86 8.58 4.61
N ASP A 97 12.89 7.91 5.76
CA ASP A 97 13.19 6.49 5.86
C ASP A 97 11.99 5.68 5.30
N VAL A 98 12.27 4.68 4.48
CA VAL A 98 11.21 3.87 3.84
C VAL A 98 11.40 2.40 4.12
N ALA A 99 10.36 1.79 4.70
CA ALA A 99 10.23 0.37 4.86
C ALA A 99 9.49 -0.24 3.66
N ILE A 100 10.02 -1.32 3.09
CA ILE A 100 9.37 -2.14 2.07
C ILE A 100 9.06 -3.47 2.73
N ASP A 101 7.77 -3.82 2.86
CA ASP A 101 7.38 -5.00 3.59
C ASP A 101 6.99 -6.18 2.70
N GLY A 102 7.32 -7.38 3.18
CA GLY A 102 6.84 -8.63 2.65
C GLY A 102 5.67 -9.18 3.47
N TYR A 103 4.88 -10.05 2.87
CA TYR A 103 3.79 -10.77 3.51
C TYR A 103 3.55 -12.11 2.80
N ASP A 104 2.95 -13.06 3.51
CA ASP A 104 2.54 -14.34 2.95
C ASP A 104 1.41 -14.16 1.93
N LEU A 105 1.30 -15.10 1.00
CA LEU A 105 0.38 -15.00 -0.13
C LEU A 105 -0.77 -16.01 -0.02
N CYS A 106 -1.91 -15.65 -0.59
CA CYS A 106 -2.98 -16.60 -0.85
C CYS A 106 -2.49 -17.67 -1.88
N PRO A 107 -2.92 -18.91 -1.76
CA PRO A 107 -3.92 -19.45 -0.81
C PRO A 107 -3.32 -19.97 0.51
N GLN A 108 -2.01 -19.80 0.76
CA GLN A 108 -1.36 -20.28 2.00
C GLN A 108 -1.90 -19.57 3.24
N VAL A 109 -2.25 -18.30 3.09
CA VAL A 109 -2.94 -17.50 4.11
C VAL A 109 -4.17 -16.83 3.51
N THR A 110 -5.10 -16.38 4.35
CA THR A 110 -6.26 -15.59 3.92
C THR A 110 -5.89 -14.10 3.83
N ILE A 111 -6.71 -13.29 3.12
CA ILE A 111 -6.53 -11.83 3.11
C ILE A 111 -6.63 -11.25 4.52
N ALA A 112 -7.50 -11.79 5.38
CA ALA A 112 -7.57 -11.40 6.80
C ALA A 112 -6.23 -11.66 7.52
N GLY A 113 -5.61 -12.82 7.28
CA GLY A 113 -4.29 -13.15 7.80
C GLY A 113 -3.21 -12.17 7.30
N ILE A 114 -3.26 -11.77 6.02
CA ILE A 114 -2.34 -10.77 5.45
C ILE A 114 -2.53 -9.41 6.13
N ILE A 115 -3.77 -8.98 6.38
CA ILE A 115 -4.05 -7.74 7.12
C ILE A 115 -3.42 -7.80 8.51
N ASP A 116 -3.51 -8.94 9.22
CA ASP A 116 -2.91 -9.10 10.53
C ASP A 116 -1.37 -9.11 10.48
N GLN A 117 -0.77 -9.67 9.42
CA GLN A 117 0.67 -9.58 9.18
C GLN A 117 1.12 -8.12 8.96
N MET A 118 0.37 -7.32 8.19
CA MET A 118 0.68 -5.90 8.02
C MET A 118 0.57 -5.11 9.32
N ARG A 119 -0.43 -5.42 10.16
CA ARG A 119 -0.53 -4.85 11.51
C ARG A 119 0.69 -5.20 12.36
N ALA A 120 1.16 -6.45 12.27
CA ALA A 120 2.37 -6.88 12.96
C ALA A 120 3.62 -6.15 12.46
N ALA A 121 3.76 -5.95 11.14
CA ALA A 121 4.86 -5.19 10.55
C ALA A 121 4.88 -3.72 11.01
N VAL A 122 3.73 -3.04 11.02
CA VAL A 122 3.59 -1.67 11.53
C VAL A 122 3.97 -1.59 13.02
N LEU A 123 3.48 -2.53 13.85
CA LEU A 123 3.83 -2.57 15.28
C LEU A 123 5.31 -2.90 15.50
N PHE A 124 5.91 -3.77 14.68
CA PHE A 124 7.33 -4.05 14.72
C PHE A 124 8.16 -2.79 14.45
N LEU A 125 7.87 -2.08 13.37
CA LEU A 125 8.55 -0.82 13.04
C LEU A 125 8.37 0.24 14.12
N TRP A 126 7.16 0.39 14.65
CA TRP A 126 6.90 1.31 15.75
C TRP A 126 7.68 0.94 17.02
N ARG A 127 7.76 -0.33 17.37
CA ARG A 127 8.55 -0.75 18.55
C ARG A 127 10.02 -0.46 18.40
N GLN A 128 10.56 -0.57 17.18
CA GLN A 128 11.95 -0.27 16.85
C GLN A 128 12.24 1.24 16.87
N ARG A 129 11.34 2.03 16.29
CA ARG A 129 11.59 3.45 16.00
C ARG A 129 10.85 4.42 16.92
N LYS A 130 9.81 3.95 17.63
CA LYS A 130 8.94 4.77 18.49
C LYS A 130 8.30 5.96 17.74
N GLN A 131 8.05 5.82 16.45
CA GLN A 131 7.52 6.84 15.57
C GLN A 131 6.20 6.40 14.95
N ARG A 132 5.26 7.34 14.76
CA ARG A 132 4.15 7.18 13.82
C ARG A 132 4.69 7.10 12.42
N MET A 133 3.92 6.50 11.50
CA MET A 133 4.36 6.34 10.12
C MET A 133 3.23 6.59 9.13
N MET A 134 3.62 7.08 7.94
CA MET A 134 2.76 7.06 6.77
C MET A 134 2.82 5.68 6.13
N VAL A 135 1.69 5.19 5.60
CA VAL A 135 1.65 3.96 4.80
C VAL A 135 1.21 4.30 3.38
N PHE A 136 1.88 3.74 2.39
CA PHE A 136 1.46 3.84 1.00
C PHE A 136 1.63 2.50 0.30
N GLY A 137 0.85 2.28 -0.76
CA GLY A 137 0.89 0.99 -1.43
C GLY A 137 0.12 0.97 -2.73
N HIS A 138 0.39 -0.05 -3.53
CA HIS A 138 -0.19 -0.19 -4.86
C HIS A 138 -1.08 -1.42 -4.98
N SER A 139 -2.23 -1.31 -5.62
CA SER A 139 -3.15 -2.42 -5.91
C SER A 139 -3.61 -3.12 -4.61
N ALA A 140 -3.31 -4.40 -4.41
CA ALA A 140 -3.51 -5.09 -3.12
C ALA A 140 -2.84 -4.33 -1.96
N GLY A 141 -1.68 -3.70 -2.20
CA GLY A 141 -1.02 -2.83 -1.22
C GLY A 141 -1.80 -1.54 -0.94
N GLY A 142 -2.52 -0.99 -1.92
CA GLY A 142 -3.43 0.13 -1.73
C GLY A 142 -4.62 -0.22 -0.83
N HIS A 143 -5.18 -1.42 -0.99
CA HIS A 143 -6.16 -1.99 -0.07
C HIS A 143 -5.60 -2.09 1.36
N LEU A 144 -4.42 -2.73 1.50
CA LEU A 144 -3.77 -2.92 2.80
C LEU A 144 -3.41 -1.56 3.45
N THR A 145 -3.05 -0.55 2.65
CA THR A 145 -2.86 0.84 3.12
C THR A 145 -4.12 1.37 3.81
N ALA A 146 -5.28 1.27 3.17
CA ALA A 146 -6.55 1.69 3.79
C ALA A 146 -6.89 0.89 5.05
N CYS A 147 -6.60 -0.42 5.05
CA CYS A 147 -6.74 -1.27 6.24
C CYS A 147 -5.86 -0.77 7.40
N MET A 148 -4.61 -0.36 7.14
CA MET A 148 -3.72 0.15 8.19
C MET A 148 -4.20 1.50 8.73
N VAL A 149 -4.67 2.41 7.87
CA VAL A 149 -5.27 3.69 8.28
C VAL A 149 -6.52 3.46 9.14
N ALA A 150 -7.36 2.48 8.78
CA ALA A 150 -8.62 2.18 9.49
C ALA A 150 -8.44 1.28 10.71
N THR A 151 -7.25 0.81 11.01
CA THR A 151 -6.98 -0.06 12.16
C THR A 151 -7.15 0.68 13.48
N ASP A 152 -7.88 0.07 14.43
CA ASP A 152 -7.92 0.49 15.84
C ASP A 152 -6.67 -0.02 16.56
N TRP A 153 -5.61 0.80 16.53
CA TRP A 153 -4.32 0.45 17.11
C TRP A 153 -4.35 0.27 18.62
N LYS A 154 -5.21 1.02 19.34
CA LYS A 154 -5.36 0.89 20.80
C LYS A 154 -5.94 -0.46 21.22
N LYS A 155 -6.83 -1.01 20.38
CA LYS A 155 -7.40 -2.34 20.64
C LYS A 155 -6.36 -3.46 20.43
N LEU A 156 -5.42 -3.27 19.49
CA LEU A 156 -4.38 -4.27 19.19
C LEU A 156 -3.18 -4.18 20.13
N ALA A 157 -2.75 -2.96 20.44
CA ALA A 157 -1.59 -2.66 21.27
C ALA A 157 -1.91 -1.41 22.11
N PRO A 158 -2.39 -1.58 23.37
CA PRO A 158 -2.80 -0.46 24.22
C PRO A 158 -1.70 0.59 24.44
N GLU A 159 -0.44 0.19 24.33
CA GLU A 159 0.74 1.05 24.46
C GLU A 159 1.01 1.91 23.21
N ALA A 160 0.52 1.50 22.03
CA ALA A 160 0.74 2.23 20.78
C ALA A 160 -0.12 3.50 20.71
N PRO A 161 0.30 4.54 19.94
CA PRO A 161 -0.57 5.68 19.66
C PRO A 161 -1.87 5.24 18.98
N ALA A 162 -2.99 5.88 19.31
CA ALA A 162 -4.27 5.59 18.66
C ALA A 162 -4.20 5.84 17.15
N ASP A 163 -3.42 6.83 16.74
CA ASP A 163 -3.16 7.27 15.37
C ASP A 163 -1.76 6.83 14.90
N LEU A 164 -1.37 5.59 15.16
CA LEU A 164 -0.07 5.04 14.77
C LEU A 164 0.19 5.18 13.25
N VAL A 165 -0.86 5.02 12.44
CA VAL A 165 -0.87 5.30 11.00
C VAL A 165 -1.87 6.43 10.73
N PRO A 166 -1.44 7.71 10.85
CA PRO A 166 -2.35 8.85 10.73
C PRO A 166 -2.74 9.17 9.29
N CYS A 167 -1.96 8.71 8.33
CA CYS A 167 -2.27 8.92 6.92
C CYS A 167 -1.84 7.76 6.03
N GLY A 168 -2.54 7.63 4.89
CA GLY A 168 -2.26 6.66 3.86
C GLY A 168 -2.35 7.26 2.45
N TYR A 169 -1.58 6.67 1.52
CA TYR A 169 -1.63 6.99 0.10
C TYR A 169 -1.84 5.70 -0.68
N ALA A 170 -3.08 5.46 -1.08
CA ALA A 170 -3.51 4.22 -1.71
C ALA A 170 -3.57 4.38 -3.23
N ILE A 171 -2.69 3.68 -3.93
CA ILE A 171 -2.58 3.72 -5.39
C ILE A 171 -3.35 2.53 -5.96
N SER A 172 -4.40 2.77 -6.74
CA SER A 172 -5.19 1.74 -7.44
C SER A 172 -5.68 0.61 -6.53
N GLY A 173 -6.08 0.96 -5.30
CA GLY A 173 -6.56 -0.03 -4.32
C GLY A 173 -7.95 -0.58 -4.64
N VAL A 174 -8.27 -1.73 -4.05
CA VAL A 174 -9.60 -2.32 -4.04
C VAL A 174 -10.14 -2.24 -2.62
N PHE A 175 -11.22 -1.50 -2.39
CA PHE A 175 -11.70 -1.19 -1.03
C PHE A 175 -13.03 -1.88 -0.69
N ASP A 176 -13.74 -2.35 -1.72
CA ASP A 176 -14.83 -3.31 -1.67
C ASP A 176 -14.38 -4.58 -2.40
N LEU A 177 -14.17 -5.66 -1.68
CA LEU A 177 -13.73 -6.94 -2.24
C LEU A 177 -14.88 -7.85 -2.67
N THR A 178 -16.14 -7.43 -2.45
CA THR A 178 -17.29 -8.28 -2.77
C THR A 178 -17.41 -8.66 -4.26
N PRO A 179 -17.00 -7.81 -5.24
CA PRO A 179 -16.98 -8.20 -6.64
C PRO A 179 -16.00 -9.34 -6.94
N LEU A 180 -14.90 -9.43 -6.16
CA LEU A 180 -13.85 -10.43 -6.40
C LEU A 180 -14.30 -11.87 -6.13
N VAL A 181 -15.38 -12.06 -5.39
CA VAL A 181 -15.98 -13.40 -5.17
C VAL A 181 -16.38 -14.07 -6.50
N LYS A 182 -16.69 -13.26 -7.53
CA LYS A 182 -17.22 -13.72 -8.83
C LYS A 182 -16.17 -13.80 -9.95
N VAL A 183 -14.90 -13.47 -9.67
CA VAL A 183 -13.83 -13.48 -10.68
C VAL A 183 -12.94 -14.72 -10.54
N SER A 184 -12.28 -15.10 -11.62
CA SER A 184 -11.50 -16.35 -11.68
C SER A 184 -10.39 -16.43 -10.63
N MET A 185 -9.76 -15.28 -10.29
CA MET A 185 -8.71 -15.22 -9.27
C MET A 185 -9.20 -15.62 -7.87
N ASN A 186 -10.52 -15.66 -7.63
CA ASN A 186 -11.07 -16.10 -6.34
C ASN A 186 -10.78 -17.58 -6.04
N GLN A 187 -10.39 -18.37 -7.02
CA GLN A 187 -9.92 -19.75 -6.79
C GLN A 187 -8.74 -19.80 -5.82
N GLU A 188 -7.87 -18.77 -5.85
CA GLU A 188 -6.73 -18.64 -4.94
C GLU A 188 -7.05 -17.80 -3.71
N LEU A 189 -7.86 -16.73 -3.85
CA LEU A 189 -8.25 -15.86 -2.73
C LEU A 189 -9.20 -16.54 -1.75
N ARG A 190 -10.07 -17.45 -2.26
CA ARG A 190 -11.03 -18.23 -1.50
C ARG A 190 -11.99 -17.38 -0.67
N LEU A 191 -12.38 -16.22 -1.19
CA LEU A 191 -13.31 -15.31 -0.52
C LEU A 191 -14.75 -15.85 -0.64
N GLY A 192 -15.45 -15.94 0.49
CA GLY A 192 -16.90 -15.97 0.54
C GLY A 192 -17.46 -14.55 0.71
N ASP A 193 -18.78 -14.37 0.50
CA ASP A 193 -19.43 -13.06 0.54
C ASP A 193 -19.22 -12.34 1.87
N ASP A 194 -19.34 -13.04 3.00
CA ASP A 194 -19.16 -12.47 4.34
C ASP A 194 -17.69 -12.12 4.61
N GLU A 195 -16.76 -12.96 4.15
CA GLU A 195 -15.34 -12.70 4.33
C GLU A 195 -14.89 -11.52 3.48
N ALA A 196 -15.34 -11.44 2.21
CA ALA A 196 -15.07 -10.31 1.35
C ALA A 196 -15.48 -8.99 2.00
N LYS A 197 -16.67 -8.93 2.63
CA LYS A 197 -17.11 -7.74 3.38
C LYS A 197 -16.22 -7.44 4.59
N LYS A 198 -15.85 -8.46 5.35
CA LYS A 198 -15.01 -8.30 6.57
C LYS A 198 -13.62 -7.74 6.25
N VAL A 199 -13.05 -8.09 5.09
CA VAL A 199 -11.73 -7.61 4.68
C VAL A 199 -11.80 -6.37 3.79
N SER A 200 -12.97 -5.77 3.57
CA SER A 200 -13.18 -4.56 2.79
C SER A 200 -13.17 -3.33 3.69
N PRO A 201 -12.14 -2.48 3.66
CA PRO A 201 -12.06 -1.30 4.53
C PRO A 201 -13.14 -0.26 4.25
N LEU A 202 -13.82 -0.33 3.10
CA LEU A 202 -14.99 0.50 2.80
C LEU A 202 -16.14 0.29 3.80
N PHE A 203 -16.27 -0.91 4.38
CA PHE A 203 -17.34 -1.27 5.33
C PHE A 203 -16.90 -1.21 6.81
N TRP A 204 -15.65 -0.82 7.07
CA TRP A 204 -15.14 -0.73 8.42
C TRP A 204 -15.59 0.56 9.14
N PRO A 205 -15.46 0.62 10.47
CA PRO A 205 -15.62 1.88 11.19
C PRO A 205 -14.71 2.97 10.62
N LEU A 206 -15.24 4.18 10.49
CA LEU A 206 -14.53 5.29 9.86
C LEU A 206 -13.33 5.72 10.71
N PRO A 207 -12.14 5.85 10.10
CA PRO A 207 -10.93 6.25 10.81
C PRO A 207 -10.88 7.78 11.01
N LEU A 208 -11.68 8.28 11.95
CA LEU A 208 -11.77 9.72 12.23
C LEU A 208 -10.42 10.32 12.59
N GLY A 209 -10.16 11.55 12.14
CA GLY A 209 -8.89 12.25 12.36
C GLY A 209 -7.72 11.72 11.51
N ARG A 210 -7.97 10.82 10.56
CA ARG A 210 -6.97 10.30 9.63
C ARG A 210 -7.11 10.92 8.24
N VAL A 211 -6.11 10.65 7.41
CA VAL A 211 -6.05 11.10 6.01
C VAL A 211 -5.91 9.90 5.09
N LEU A 212 -6.66 9.87 4.00
CA LEU A 212 -6.47 8.89 2.92
C LEU A 212 -6.49 9.58 1.55
N ASP A 213 -5.38 9.54 0.84
CA ASP A 213 -5.35 9.87 -0.58
C ASP A 213 -5.58 8.58 -1.38
N ALA A 214 -6.62 8.56 -2.22
CA ALA A 214 -6.95 7.46 -3.12
C ALA A 214 -6.66 7.89 -4.55
N VAL A 215 -5.65 7.28 -5.15
CA VAL A 215 -5.11 7.63 -6.47
C VAL A 215 -5.24 6.46 -7.42
N VAL A 216 -5.56 6.71 -8.67
CA VAL A 216 -5.77 5.66 -9.68
C VAL A 216 -5.27 6.14 -11.04
N GLY A 217 -4.89 5.21 -11.92
CA GLY A 217 -4.57 5.54 -13.31
C GLY A 217 -5.82 5.87 -14.12
N GLY A 218 -5.81 6.97 -14.86
CA GLY A 218 -6.94 7.40 -15.69
C GLY A 218 -7.25 6.45 -16.86
N ALA A 219 -6.34 5.55 -17.22
CA ALA A 219 -6.54 4.48 -18.21
C ALA A 219 -6.83 3.11 -17.57
N GLU A 220 -7.06 3.04 -16.28
CA GLU A 220 -7.51 1.81 -15.63
C GLU A 220 -8.99 1.52 -15.92
N SER A 221 -9.47 0.36 -15.51
CA SER A 221 -10.87 -0.05 -15.66
C SER A 221 -11.82 0.87 -14.90
N ASP A 222 -13.09 0.86 -15.29
CA ASP A 222 -14.12 1.65 -14.61
C ASP A 222 -14.28 1.22 -13.15
N GLU A 223 -14.13 -0.08 -12.87
CA GLU A 223 -14.16 -0.63 -11.51
C GLU A 223 -13.00 -0.11 -10.65
N PHE A 224 -11.76 -0.08 -11.14
CA PHE A 224 -10.64 0.48 -10.35
C PHE A 224 -10.79 1.97 -10.08
N ARG A 225 -11.28 2.73 -11.05
CA ARG A 225 -11.60 4.15 -10.85
C ARG A 225 -12.75 4.32 -9.85
N TRP A 226 -13.77 3.48 -9.95
CA TRP A 226 -14.89 3.47 -9.00
C TRP A 226 -14.42 3.11 -7.58
N GLN A 227 -13.61 2.08 -7.40
CA GLN A 227 -13.05 1.67 -6.11
C GLN A 227 -12.36 2.84 -5.41
N SER A 228 -11.47 3.55 -6.11
CA SER A 228 -10.76 4.70 -5.55
C SER A 228 -11.68 5.87 -5.23
N ARG A 229 -12.70 6.12 -6.06
CA ARG A 229 -13.68 7.18 -5.84
C ARG A 229 -14.60 6.86 -4.67
N VAL A 230 -15.12 5.64 -4.59
CA VAL A 230 -16.10 5.28 -3.57
C VAL A 230 -15.52 5.30 -2.16
N VAL A 231 -14.25 4.90 -1.97
CA VAL A 231 -13.60 5.00 -0.65
C VAL A 231 -13.37 6.46 -0.26
N ALA A 232 -12.89 7.29 -1.20
CA ALA A 232 -12.68 8.71 -0.93
C ALA A 232 -13.98 9.42 -0.57
N ASP A 233 -15.05 9.20 -1.33
CA ASP A 233 -16.34 9.83 -1.09
C ASP A 233 -17.04 9.27 0.15
N GLY A 234 -16.97 7.96 0.39
CA GLY A 234 -17.56 7.31 1.55
C GLY A 234 -16.93 7.79 2.86
N TRP A 235 -15.60 7.82 2.92
CA TRP A 235 -14.88 8.27 4.10
C TRP A 235 -15.02 9.77 4.34
N ARG A 236 -15.05 10.59 3.26
CA ARG A 236 -15.29 12.04 3.37
C ARG A 236 -16.64 12.37 4.00
N LYS A 237 -17.69 11.64 3.64
CA LYS A 237 -19.03 11.80 4.26
C LYS A 237 -19.00 11.53 5.76
N GLY A 238 -18.06 10.70 6.22
CA GLY A 238 -17.81 10.42 7.63
C GLY A 238 -16.74 11.29 8.27
N HIS A 239 -16.42 12.46 7.66
CA HIS A 239 -15.44 13.44 8.18
C HIS A 239 -13.98 12.94 8.24
N VAL A 240 -13.61 11.93 7.46
CA VAL A 240 -12.20 11.58 7.20
C VAL A 240 -11.67 12.50 6.10
N GLN A 241 -10.46 13.02 6.25
CA GLN A 241 -9.82 13.81 5.19
C GLN A 241 -9.42 12.88 4.04
N THR A 242 -10.01 13.08 2.86
CA THR A 242 -9.74 12.26 1.69
C THR A 242 -9.47 13.10 0.46
N ARG A 243 -8.61 12.59 -0.41
CA ARG A 243 -8.36 13.10 -1.75
C ARG A 243 -8.55 11.97 -2.77
N TYR A 244 -9.24 12.27 -3.86
CA TYR A 244 -9.31 11.40 -5.03
C TYR A 244 -8.53 12.04 -6.17
N GLU A 245 -7.71 11.25 -6.90
CA GLU A 245 -6.93 11.74 -8.03
C GLU A 245 -6.82 10.65 -9.11
N GLU A 246 -7.02 11.03 -10.37
CA GLU A 246 -6.71 10.22 -11.53
C GLU A 246 -5.41 10.71 -12.18
N ILE A 247 -4.46 9.80 -12.41
CA ILE A 247 -3.22 10.10 -13.13
C ILE A 247 -3.48 9.92 -14.63
N PRO A 248 -3.49 11.01 -15.42
CA PRO A 248 -3.89 10.94 -16.82
C PRO A 248 -3.04 9.95 -17.63
N GLY A 249 -3.70 9.07 -18.40
CA GLY A 249 -3.05 8.11 -19.30
C GLY A 249 -2.31 6.96 -18.64
N ALA A 250 -2.21 6.94 -17.30
CA ALA A 250 -1.59 5.84 -16.60
C ALA A 250 -2.52 4.62 -16.54
N ASN A 251 -1.99 3.43 -16.82
CA ASN A 251 -2.65 2.16 -16.58
C ASN A 251 -2.25 1.59 -15.21
N HIS A 252 -2.80 0.43 -14.83
CA HIS A 252 -2.58 -0.20 -13.51
C HIS A 252 -1.10 -0.46 -13.17
N PHE A 253 -0.23 -0.68 -14.16
CA PHE A 253 1.19 -0.94 -13.95
C PHE A 253 2.06 0.31 -14.06
N THR A 254 1.61 1.32 -14.82
CA THR A 254 2.38 2.54 -15.02
C THR A 254 2.03 3.66 -14.04
N VAL A 255 0.93 3.53 -13.28
CA VAL A 255 0.49 4.51 -12.29
C VAL A 255 1.52 4.76 -11.17
N VAL A 256 2.41 3.79 -10.93
CA VAL A 256 3.49 3.90 -9.94
C VAL A 256 4.77 4.53 -10.49
N LYS A 257 4.90 4.75 -11.82
CA LYS A 257 6.11 5.35 -12.41
C LYS A 257 6.50 6.69 -11.78
N PRO A 258 5.56 7.59 -11.42
CA PRO A 258 5.92 8.84 -10.75
C PRO A 258 6.67 8.68 -9.43
N LEU A 259 6.61 7.52 -8.77
CA LEU A 259 7.40 7.24 -7.56
C LEU A 259 8.91 7.23 -7.83
N SER A 260 9.33 6.97 -9.06
CA SER A 260 10.75 6.97 -9.44
C SER A 260 11.29 8.36 -9.78
N ASP A 261 10.43 9.39 -9.87
CA ASP A 261 10.81 10.79 -10.13
C ASP A 261 10.68 11.62 -8.83
N PRO A 262 11.81 12.03 -8.21
CA PRO A 262 11.79 12.85 -6.99
C PRO A 262 11.05 14.19 -7.15
N GLY A 263 10.95 14.72 -8.38
CA GLY A 263 10.25 15.96 -8.69
C GLY A 263 8.76 15.81 -8.99
N SER A 264 8.23 14.60 -9.01
CA SER A 264 6.84 14.36 -9.36
C SER A 264 5.86 14.91 -8.31
N ALA A 265 4.65 15.24 -8.75
CA ALA A 265 3.56 15.64 -7.85
C ALA A 265 3.22 14.55 -6.82
N MET A 266 3.31 13.28 -7.22
CA MET A 266 3.09 12.12 -6.34
C MET A 266 4.11 12.07 -5.20
N VAL A 267 5.40 12.16 -5.51
CA VAL A 267 6.48 12.18 -4.51
C VAL A 267 6.39 13.42 -3.63
N THR A 268 6.10 14.58 -4.20
CA THR A 268 5.87 15.82 -3.43
C THR A 268 4.75 15.62 -2.41
N ARG A 269 3.63 15.02 -2.81
CA ARG A 269 2.51 14.77 -1.91
C ARG A 269 2.84 13.75 -0.82
N LEU A 270 3.50 12.65 -1.17
CA LEU A 270 3.96 11.65 -0.20
C LEU A 270 4.94 12.26 0.83
N THR A 271 5.85 13.12 0.37
CA THR A 271 6.78 13.84 1.23
C THR A 271 6.03 14.73 2.23
N GLN A 272 5.04 15.50 1.77
CA GLN A 272 4.19 16.34 2.65
C GLN A 272 3.47 15.51 3.72
N LEU A 273 2.89 14.37 3.33
CA LEU A 273 2.20 13.47 4.27
C LEU A 273 3.17 12.91 5.32
N ALA A 274 4.32 12.38 4.90
CA ALA A 274 5.31 11.80 5.83
C ALA A 274 5.89 12.85 6.79
N GLN A 275 6.23 14.04 6.30
CA GLN A 275 6.73 15.14 7.13
C GLN A 275 5.66 15.65 8.10
N GLY A 276 4.39 15.72 7.68
CA GLY A 276 3.27 16.09 8.55
C GLY A 276 3.06 15.09 9.70
N VAL A 277 3.33 13.80 9.48
CA VAL A 277 3.32 12.78 10.54
C VAL A 277 4.41 13.06 11.57
N ALA A 278 5.63 13.37 11.13
CA ALA A 278 6.76 13.62 12.03
C ALA A 278 6.62 14.88 12.89
N GLN A 279 5.97 15.91 12.38
CA GLN A 279 5.73 17.17 13.12
C GLN A 279 4.74 17.02 14.27
N ASN A 280 3.89 15.98 14.26
CA ASN A 280 2.85 15.73 15.24
C ASN A 280 3.17 14.54 16.16
N GLN A 281 4.44 14.12 16.24
CA GLN A 281 4.89 13.01 17.10
C GLN A 281 5.01 13.42 18.56
#